data_6d8f625a3c3058c8b7fe5b573ec07d4c
#
_entry.id   6d8f625a3c3058c8b7fe5b573ec07d4c
#
_cell.length_a   1.000
_cell.length_b   1.000
_cell.length_c   1.000
_cell.angle_alpha   90.00
_cell.angle_beta   90.00
_cell.angle_gamma   90.00
#
_symmetry.space_group_name_H-M   'P 1'
#
loop_
_entity.id
_entity.type
_entity.pdbx_description
1 polymer ?
#
loop_
_entity_poly.entity_id
_entity_poly.type
_entity_poly.pdbx_seq_one_letter_code
_entity_poly.pdbx_strand_id
1 'polypeptide(L)'
;MISEFNKVIDLNTKKDERVLDFRDFQKQGIKFDIDKLQEAYHQIVKIKKFEDAGVTHFGAISLTQIPGDPDSIKGNKARGIFWTKPNKSGKEVVRDQAIDEAAYSEFVKDYENTYFKEVYDTLSTKYKLGRMRVLLKEPRSTLSWHRDPEPRLHIPIITNP
;
A
#
# COMPACT_ATOMS: atom_id res chain seq x y z
N MET A 1 -0.91 -28.73 6.05
CA MET A 1 0.06 -27.76 5.49
C MET A 1 -0.47 -26.30 5.59
N ILE A 2 -1.64 -25.99 5.04
CA ILE A 2 -2.23 -24.63 5.11
C ILE A 2 -2.51 -24.17 6.56
N SER A 3 -3.00 -25.07 7.41
CA SER A 3 -3.27 -24.74 8.83
C SER A 3 -2.02 -24.44 9.66
N GLU A 4 -0.87 -25.02 9.30
CA GLU A 4 0.39 -24.75 9.98
C GLU A 4 1.01 -23.45 9.51
N PHE A 5 0.85 -23.10 8.24
CA PHE A 5 1.29 -21.81 7.70
C PHE A 5 0.54 -20.64 8.37
N ASN A 6 -0.77 -20.80 8.55
CA ASN A 6 -1.57 -19.81 9.26
C ASN A 6 -1.14 -19.68 10.73
N LYS A 7 -0.77 -20.79 11.38
CA LYS A 7 -0.22 -20.76 12.75
C LYS A 7 1.10 -20.00 12.84
N VAL A 8 1.98 -20.15 11.87
CA VAL A 8 3.27 -19.44 11.85
C VAL A 8 3.08 -17.93 11.68
N ILE A 9 2.11 -17.50 10.87
CA ILE A 9 1.77 -16.09 10.72
C ILE A 9 1.12 -15.54 11.99
N ASP A 10 0.34 -16.35 12.67
CA ASP A 10 -0.42 -15.96 13.86
C ASP A 10 0.43 -15.92 15.16
N LEU A 11 1.60 -16.55 15.16
CA LEU A 11 2.47 -16.66 16.34
C LEU A 11 2.96 -15.31 16.91
N ASN A 12 2.91 -14.24 16.15
CA ASN A 12 3.40 -12.92 16.58
C ASN A 12 2.29 -11.92 16.88
N THR A 13 1.04 -12.30 16.75
CA THR A 13 -0.09 -11.41 16.98
C THR A 13 -1.01 -12.01 18.00
N LYS A 14 -0.78 -11.62 19.24
CA LYS A 14 -1.73 -11.89 20.31
C LYS A 14 -3.13 -11.46 19.83
N LYS A 15 -3.99 -12.45 19.56
CA LYS A 15 -5.43 -12.28 19.37
C LYS A 15 -5.82 -11.17 18.38
N ASP A 16 -5.10 -11.06 17.29
CA ASP A 16 -5.72 -10.36 16.20
C ASP A 16 -6.74 -11.33 15.60
N GLU A 17 -8.00 -11.03 15.79
CA GLU A 17 -9.13 -11.80 15.27
C GLU A 17 -9.13 -11.82 13.73
N ARG A 18 -8.23 -11.07 13.11
CA ARG A 18 -7.96 -11.04 11.68
C ARG A 18 -6.88 -12.03 11.28
N VAL A 19 -7.04 -13.29 11.66
CA VAL A 19 -6.26 -14.37 11.06
C VAL A 19 -6.54 -14.35 9.57
N LEU A 20 -5.51 -14.10 8.78
CA LEU A 20 -5.62 -14.23 7.32
C LEU A 20 -5.86 -15.70 6.99
N ASP A 21 -7.11 -16.08 6.87
CA ASP A 21 -7.48 -17.30 6.19
C ASP A 21 -7.24 -17.09 4.69
N PHE A 22 -6.69 -18.07 3.99
CA PHE A 22 -6.59 -18.00 2.52
C PHE A 22 -7.95 -17.80 1.85
N ARG A 23 -9.04 -18.10 2.54
CA ARG A 23 -10.41 -17.75 2.11
C ARG A 23 -10.68 -16.26 2.11
N ASP A 24 -9.87 -15.45 2.80
CA ASP A 24 -9.99 -14.00 2.87
C ASP A 24 -9.36 -13.30 1.67
N PHE A 25 -8.55 -14.02 0.88
CA PHE A 25 -8.06 -13.51 -0.40
C PHE A 25 -9.14 -13.63 -1.46
N GLN A 26 -9.81 -12.51 -1.75
CA GLN A 26 -10.92 -12.48 -2.67
C GLN A 26 -10.59 -11.62 -3.90
N LYS A 27 -10.89 -12.18 -5.07
CA LYS A 27 -10.96 -11.37 -6.27
C LYS A 27 -12.24 -10.55 -6.23
N GLN A 28 -12.08 -9.24 -6.17
CA GLN A 28 -13.22 -8.33 -6.19
C GLN A 28 -13.86 -8.30 -7.57
N GLY A 29 -15.20 -8.20 -7.61
CA GLY A 29 -15.96 -8.14 -8.87
C GLY A 29 -15.86 -6.80 -9.60
N ILE A 30 -15.11 -5.83 -9.06
CA ILE A 30 -14.89 -4.54 -9.68
C ILE A 30 -13.83 -4.68 -10.77
N LYS A 31 -14.12 -4.15 -11.96
CA LYS A 31 -13.19 -4.13 -13.09
C LYS A 31 -12.87 -2.68 -13.44
N PHE A 32 -11.61 -2.42 -13.68
CA PHE A 32 -11.11 -1.17 -14.18
C PHE A 32 -10.53 -1.35 -15.58
N ASP A 33 -10.57 -0.30 -16.37
CA ASP A 33 -9.98 -0.25 -17.70
C ASP A 33 -8.47 -0.20 -17.59
N ILE A 34 -7.78 -1.24 -18.08
CA ILE A 34 -6.33 -1.36 -17.95
C ILE A 34 -5.58 -0.32 -18.79
N ASP A 35 -6.10 0.03 -19.95
CA ASP A 35 -5.44 1.01 -20.84
C ASP A 35 -5.50 2.41 -20.19
N LYS A 36 -6.63 2.77 -19.60
CA LYS A 36 -6.77 4.01 -18.84
C LYS A 36 -5.91 4.02 -17.57
N LEU A 37 -5.75 2.89 -16.88
CA LEU A 37 -4.84 2.78 -15.74
C LEU A 37 -3.39 3.01 -16.14
N GLN A 38 -2.97 2.44 -17.27
CA GLN A 38 -1.61 2.62 -17.80
C GLN A 38 -1.39 4.06 -18.26
N GLU A 39 -2.38 4.67 -18.93
CA GLU A 39 -2.32 6.09 -19.28
C GLU A 39 -2.19 6.97 -18.04
N ALA A 40 -3.03 6.77 -17.03
CA ALA A 40 -2.97 7.50 -15.77
C ALA A 40 -1.62 7.31 -15.06
N TYR A 41 -1.06 6.10 -15.09
CA TYR A 41 0.29 5.86 -14.60
C TYR A 41 1.32 6.72 -15.32
N HIS A 42 1.28 6.76 -16.66
CA HIS A 42 2.21 7.59 -17.44
C HIS A 42 2.01 9.09 -17.22
N GLN A 43 0.79 9.52 -16.89
CA GLN A 43 0.51 10.91 -16.54
C GLN A 43 1.15 11.27 -15.20
N ILE A 44 0.94 10.48 -14.16
CA ILE A 44 1.44 10.83 -12.82
C ILE A 44 2.96 10.77 -12.72
N VAL A 45 3.63 9.86 -13.42
CA VAL A 45 5.10 9.77 -13.38
C VAL A 45 5.79 10.95 -14.09
N LYS A 46 5.06 11.70 -14.93
CA LYS A 46 5.53 12.97 -15.49
C LYS A 46 5.44 14.12 -14.47
N ILE A 47 4.46 14.06 -13.58
CA ILE A 47 4.20 15.08 -12.56
C ILE A 47 5.12 14.85 -11.36
N LYS A 48 5.25 13.60 -10.93
CA LYS A 48 5.96 13.23 -9.69
C LYS A 48 6.85 12.03 -9.91
N LYS A 49 8.10 12.14 -9.45
CA LYS A 49 8.99 10.98 -9.35
C LYS A 49 8.58 10.09 -8.19
N PHE A 50 8.85 8.80 -8.33
CA PHE A 50 8.70 7.87 -7.22
C PHE A 50 9.55 8.28 -6.04
N GLU A 51 8.96 8.31 -4.87
CA GLU A 51 9.70 8.39 -3.62
C GLU A 51 10.41 7.06 -3.42
N ASP A 52 11.71 7.06 -3.68
CA ASP A 52 12.55 5.87 -3.66
C ASP A 52 13.30 5.77 -2.33
N ALA A 53 13.47 4.55 -1.87
CA ALA A 53 14.33 4.23 -0.76
C ALA A 53 15.81 4.17 -1.14
N GLY A 54 16.12 4.20 -2.43
CA GLY A 54 17.47 4.06 -2.94
C GLY A 54 18.10 2.68 -2.73
N VAL A 55 17.65 1.93 -1.75
CA VAL A 55 18.22 0.63 -1.35
C VAL A 55 17.21 -0.52 -1.37
N THR A 56 15.94 -0.25 -1.59
CA THR A 56 14.87 -1.26 -1.42
C THR A 56 14.26 -1.74 -2.72
N HIS A 57 14.67 -1.21 -3.85
CA HIS A 57 14.05 -1.50 -5.15
C HIS A 57 12.52 -1.37 -5.13
N PHE A 58 12.05 -0.39 -4.36
CA PHE A 58 10.65 -0.15 -4.10
C PHE A 58 10.37 1.35 -4.08
N GLY A 59 9.59 1.82 -5.04
CA GLY A 59 9.17 3.21 -5.14
C GLY A 59 7.68 3.37 -4.89
N ALA A 60 7.27 4.56 -4.47
CA ALA A 60 5.87 4.90 -4.24
C ALA A 60 5.53 6.32 -4.70
N ILE A 61 4.35 6.46 -5.29
CA ILE A 61 3.68 7.75 -5.48
C ILE A 61 2.37 7.67 -4.71
N SER A 62 2.18 8.54 -3.73
CA SER A 62 0.94 8.60 -2.95
C SER A 62 -0.14 9.33 -3.75
N LEU A 63 -1.30 8.69 -3.90
CA LEU A 63 -2.48 9.27 -4.56
C LEU A 63 -3.43 9.91 -3.55
N THR A 64 -3.26 9.60 -2.27
CA THR A 64 -3.99 10.24 -1.16
C THR A 64 -3.02 10.87 -0.18
N GLN A 65 -3.47 11.86 0.56
CA GLN A 65 -2.71 12.60 1.55
C GLN A 65 -3.49 12.77 2.86
N ILE A 66 -2.78 13.14 3.90
CA ILE A 66 -3.38 13.57 5.16
C ILE A 66 -3.87 15.00 4.96
N PRO A 67 -5.14 15.32 5.22
CA PRO A 67 -5.66 16.67 5.08
C PRO A 67 -4.80 17.69 5.84
N GLY A 68 -4.38 18.74 5.13
CA GLY A 68 -3.54 19.80 5.71
C GLY A 68 -2.06 19.45 5.93
N ASP A 69 -1.61 18.22 5.59
CA ASP A 69 -0.19 17.83 5.66
C ASP A 69 0.36 17.50 4.25
N PRO A 70 0.87 18.49 3.50
CA PRO A 70 1.45 18.25 2.18
C PRO A 70 2.74 17.41 2.21
N ASP A 71 3.35 17.22 3.36
CA ASP A 71 4.52 16.39 3.53
C ASP A 71 4.15 14.90 3.73
N SER A 72 2.89 14.59 3.93
CA SER A 72 2.40 13.21 4.07
C SER A 72 2.65 12.36 2.82
N ILE A 73 2.83 12.97 1.66
CA ILE A 73 3.11 12.32 0.37
C ILE A 73 4.59 12.26 0.00
N LYS A 74 5.51 12.48 0.95
CA LYS A 74 6.95 12.52 0.72
C LYS A 74 7.69 11.43 1.51
N GLY A 75 8.80 10.99 0.97
CA GLY A 75 9.76 10.10 1.63
C GLY A 75 9.10 8.85 2.26
N ASN A 76 9.42 8.59 3.51
CA ASN A 76 8.90 7.43 4.24
C ASN A 76 7.38 7.47 4.45
N LYS A 77 6.78 8.67 4.52
CA LYS A 77 5.33 8.80 4.64
C LYS A 77 4.62 8.33 3.36
N ALA A 78 5.16 8.63 2.19
CA ALA A 78 4.63 8.12 0.91
C ALA A 78 4.92 6.63 0.73
N ARG A 79 6.14 6.23 0.96
CA ARG A 79 6.63 4.88 0.74
C ARG A 79 6.10 3.87 1.74
N GLY A 80 6.00 4.28 2.98
CA GLY A 80 5.72 3.44 4.13
C GLY A 80 6.99 2.99 4.84
N ILE A 81 6.84 2.64 6.09
CA ILE A 81 7.86 2.03 6.92
C ILE A 81 7.28 0.75 7.51
N PHE A 82 8.13 -0.23 7.79
CA PHE A 82 7.67 -1.40 8.51
C PHE A 82 7.13 -1.00 9.88
N TRP A 83 6.05 -1.63 10.26
CA TRP A 83 5.41 -1.37 11.55
C TRP A 83 6.30 -1.72 12.74
N THR A 84 7.15 -2.74 12.59
CA THR A 84 8.09 -3.14 13.61
C THR A 84 9.54 -2.83 13.23
N LYS A 85 10.41 -2.85 14.21
CA LYS A 85 11.88 -2.79 14.06
C LYS A 85 12.52 -3.68 15.12
N PRO A 86 13.69 -4.26 14.87
CA PRO A 86 14.44 -4.93 15.93
C PRO A 86 14.92 -3.89 16.95
N ASN A 87 14.80 -4.22 18.24
CA ASN A 87 15.42 -3.47 19.32
C ASN A 87 16.89 -3.87 19.48
N LYS A 88 17.57 -3.33 20.49
CA LYS A 88 18.99 -3.61 20.78
C LYS A 88 19.28 -5.09 21.07
N SER A 89 18.28 -5.87 21.50
CA SER A 89 18.41 -7.30 21.74
C SER A 89 17.96 -8.17 20.56
N GLY A 90 17.63 -7.57 19.40
CA GLY A 90 17.12 -8.26 18.23
C GLY A 90 15.65 -8.64 18.27
N LYS A 91 14.93 -8.28 19.33
CA LYS A 91 13.50 -8.54 19.47
C LYS A 91 12.70 -7.50 18.66
N GLU A 92 11.73 -7.97 17.88
CA GLU A 92 10.82 -7.10 17.17
C GLU A 92 9.94 -6.30 18.13
N VAL A 93 9.94 -5.00 17.97
CA VAL A 93 9.11 -4.04 18.71
C VAL A 93 8.40 -3.09 17.77
N VAL A 94 7.22 -2.65 18.15
CA VAL A 94 6.46 -1.65 17.38
C VAL A 94 7.24 -0.33 17.32
N ARG A 95 7.19 0.34 16.17
CA ARG A 95 7.82 1.66 16.01
C ARG A 95 6.97 2.73 16.70
N ASP A 96 7.65 3.69 17.29
CA ASP A 96 7.00 4.85 17.94
C ASP A 96 6.29 5.76 16.94
N GLN A 97 6.69 5.70 15.66
CA GLN A 97 6.14 6.50 14.57
C GLN A 97 5.53 5.58 13.50
N ALA A 98 4.49 4.85 13.84
CA ALA A 98 3.68 4.14 12.87
C ALA A 98 2.92 5.14 11.98
N ILE A 99 2.77 4.80 10.70
CA ILE A 99 1.94 5.60 9.79
C ILE A 99 0.50 5.19 10.01
N ASP A 100 -0.36 6.15 10.34
CA ASP A 100 -1.80 5.94 10.33
C ASP A 100 -2.30 5.95 8.88
N GLU A 101 -2.53 4.78 8.33
CA GLU A 101 -3.00 4.59 6.96
C GLU A 101 -4.40 5.20 6.75
N ALA A 102 -5.25 5.22 7.78
CA ALA A 102 -6.62 5.73 7.71
C ALA A 102 -6.67 7.26 7.67
N ALA A 103 -5.62 7.94 8.12
CA ALA A 103 -5.54 9.40 8.09
C ALA A 103 -5.41 9.97 6.67
N TYR A 104 -5.03 9.14 5.68
CA TYR A 104 -4.87 9.56 4.28
C TYR A 104 -6.23 9.60 3.56
N SER A 105 -7.08 10.53 3.93
CA SER A 105 -8.48 10.59 3.49
C SER A 105 -8.76 11.59 2.35
N GLU A 106 -7.75 12.35 1.92
CA GLU A 106 -7.88 13.35 0.86
C GLU A 106 -7.13 12.89 -0.39
N PHE A 107 -7.79 12.95 -1.55
CA PHE A 107 -7.13 12.65 -2.84
C PHE A 107 -6.21 13.80 -3.25
N VAL A 108 -5.01 13.51 -3.73
CA VAL A 108 -4.03 14.53 -4.13
C VAL A 108 -4.52 15.28 -5.36
N LYS A 109 -4.64 16.60 -5.23
CA LYS A 109 -5.21 17.49 -6.24
C LYS A 109 -4.54 17.40 -7.59
N ASP A 110 -3.22 17.24 -7.62
CA ASP A 110 -2.44 17.16 -8.86
C ASP A 110 -2.83 15.97 -9.77
N TYR A 111 -3.54 14.99 -9.24
CA TYR A 111 -3.96 13.78 -9.95
C TYR A 111 -5.46 13.69 -10.20
N GLU A 112 -6.24 14.74 -9.85
CA GLU A 112 -7.70 14.75 -10.00
C GLU A 112 -8.16 14.55 -11.45
N ASN A 113 -7.36 14.96 -12.42
CA ASN A 113 -7.67 14.82 -13.84
C ASN A 113 -7.16 13.49 -14.45
N THR A 114 -6.77 12.52 -13.62
CA THR A 114 -6.34 11.20 -14.07
C THR A 114 -7.40 10.14 -13.78
N TYR A 115 -7.33 9.02 -14.47
CA TYR A 115 -8.23 7.88 -14.22
C TYR A 115 -8.13 7.33 -12.79
N PHE A 116 -7.05 7.60 -12.07
CA PHE A 116 -6.93 7.23 -10.67
C PHE A 116 -7.97 7.92 -9.77
N LYS A 117 -8.45 9.10 -10.13
CA LYS A 117 -9.53 9.75 -9.40
C LYS A 117 -10.85 8.98 -9.55
N GLU A 118 -11.16 8.53 -10.76
CA GLU A 118 -12.35 7.69 -11.03
C GLU A 118 -12.26 6.35 -10.26
N VAL A 119 -11.06 5.75 -10.22
CA VAL A 119 -10.80 4.54 -9.42
C VAL A 119 -11.04 4.80 -7.94
N TYR A 120 -10.50 5.90 -7.41
CA TYR A 120 -10.69 6.31 -6.02
C TYR A 120 -12.17 6.49 -5.68
N ASP A 121 -12.90 7.25 -6.52
CA ASP A 121 -14.32 7.52 -6.31
C ASP A 121 -15.15 6.24 -6.33
N THR A 122 -14.87 5.37 -7.32
CA THR A 122 -15.57 4.09 -7.43
C THR A 122 -15.34 3.21 -6.19
N LEU A 123 -14.12 3.11 -5.71
CA LEU A 123 -13.79 2.32 -4.52
C LEU A 123 -14.37 2.95 -3.26
N SER A 124 -14.38 4.27 -3.16
CA SER A 124 -14.93 5.00 -2.01
C SER A 124 -16.42 4.78 -1.79
N THR A 125 -17.16 4.36 -2.83
CA THR A 125 -18.59 3.99 -2.68
C THR A 125 -18.78 2.70 -1.88
N LYS A 126 -17.75 1.85 -1.80
CA LYS A 126 -17.84 0.51 -1.18
C LYS A 126 -16.97 0.37 0.06
N TYR A 127 -15.85 1.11 0.12
CA TYR A 127 -14.84 0.96 1.15
C TYR A 127 -14.50 2.31 1.76
N LYS A 128 -14.22 2.33 3.05
CA LYS A 128 -13.54 3.46 3.68
C LYS A 128 -12.06 3.37 3.30
N LEU A 129 -11.67 4.16 2.32
CA LEU A 129 -10.29 4.18 1.84
C LEU A 129 -9.40 4.97 2.80
N GLY A 130 -8.20 4.47 2.97
CA GLY A 130 -7.08 5.16 3.58
C GLY A 130 -6.02 5.50 2.54
N ARG A 131 -4.77 5.20 2.83
CA ARG A 131 -3.65 5.51 1.95
C ARG A 131 -3.70 4.72 0.64
N MET A 132 -3.90 5.42 -0.47
CA MET A 132 -3.84 4.88 -1.82
C MET A 132 -2.53 5.28 -2.49
N ARG A 133 -1.84 4.33 -3.11
CA ARG A 133 -0.52 4.54 -3.72
C ARG A 133 -0.37 3.80 -5.03
N VAL A 134 0.41 4.36 -5.94
CA VAL A 134 1.03 3.59 -7.02
C VAL A 134 2.39 3.13 -6.52
N LEU A 135 2.61 1.82 -6.57
CA LEU A 135 3.83 1.18 -6.09
C LEU A 135 4.62 0.62 -7.27
N LEU A 136 5.88 0.97 -7.32
CA LEU A 136 6.85 0.40 -8.26
C LEU A 136 7.66 -0.67 -7.53
N LYS A 137 7.64 -1.86 -8.08
CA LYS A 137 8.45 -2.98 -7.61
C LYS A 137 9.40 -3.37 -8.73
N GLU A 138 10.70 -3.27 -8.50
CA GLU A 138 11.67 -3.63 -9.51
C GLU A 138 11.74 -5.14 -9.74
N PRO A 139 12.08 -5.58 -10.96
CA PRO A 139 12.26 -7.00 -11.27
C PRO A 139 13.27 -7.65 -10.31
N ARG A 140 13.04 -8.93 -10.01
CA ARG A 140 13.92 -9.74 -9.14
C ARG A 140 14.12 -9.20 -7.73
N SER A 141 13.25 -8.31 -7.27
CA SER A 141 13.26 -7.80 -5.91
C SER A 141 12.11 -8.37 -5.10
N THR A 142 12.29 -8.53 -3.81
CA THR A 142 11.24 -8.98 -2.89
C THR A 142 11.23 -8.12 -1.63
N LEU A 143 10.06 -7.91 -1.06
CA LEU A 143 9.95 -7.37 0.28
C LEU A 143 10.26 -8.48 1.29
N SER A 144 10.82 -8.11 2.43
CA SER A 144 10.96 -9.05 3.55
C SER A 144 9.60 -9.58 3.99
N TRP A 145 9.60 -10.70 4.67
CA TRP A 145 8.39 -11.19 5.32
C TRP A 145 7.87 -10.16 6.30
N HIS A 146 6.62 -9.77 6.14
CA HIS A 146 5.95 -8.80 6.99
C HIS A 146 4.45 -9.03 6.95
N ARG A 147 3.75 -8.40 7.85
CA ARG A 147 2.30 -8.36 7.89
C ARG A 147 1.86 -6.91 7.79
N ASP A 148 0.85 -6.67 6.97
CA ASP A 148 0.13 -5.41 6.95
C ASP A 148 -0.98 -5.47 8.01
N PRO A 149 -1.11 -4.46 8.87
CA PRO A 149 -2.16 -4.44 9.89
C PRO A 149 -3.55 -4.19 9.30
N GLU A 150 -3.63 -3.53 8.14
CA GLU A 150 -4.88 -3.21 7.45
C GLU A 150 -5.09 -4.11 6.23
N PRO A 151 -6.35 -4.39 5.86
CA PRO A 151 -6.67 -5.01 4.58
C PRO A 151 -6.13 -4.19 3.40
N ARG A 152 -5.65 -4.88 2.36
CA ARG A 152 -5.08 -4.27 1.15
C ARG A 152 -5.90 -4.61 -0.08
N LEU A 153 -6.20 -3.59 -0.90
CA LEU A 153 -6.71 -3.76 -2.25
C LEU A 153 -5.55 -3.60 -3.23
N HIS A 154 -5.36 -4.57 -4.10
CA HIS A 154 -4.33 -4.55 -5.13
C HIS A 154 -4.96 -4.46 -6.51
N ILE A 155 -4.52 -3.49 -7.30
CA ILE A 155 -4.94 -3.31 -8.71
C ILE A 155 -3.67 -3.40 -9.56
N PRO A 156 -3.40 -4.53 -10.20
CA PRO A 156 -2.25 -4.68 -11.10
C PRO A 156 -2.40 -3.75 -12.31
N ILE A 157 -1.38 -2.94 -12.62
CA ILE A 157 -1.37 -2.01 -13.76
C ILE A 157 -0.41 -2.54 -14.83
N ILE A 158 0.82 -2.85 -14.42
CA ILE A 158 1.85 -3.45 -15.27
C ILE A 158 2.42 -4.63 -14.48
N THR A 159 2.37 -5.80 -15.06
CA THR A 159 2.88 -7.03 -14.44
C THR A 159 3.85 -7.73 -15.39
N ASN A 160 4.78 -8.49 -14.84
CA ASN A 160 5.57 -9.41 -15.65
C ASN A 160 4.67 -10.53 -16.19
N PRO A 161 4.96 -11.02 -17.41
CA PRO A 161 4.28 -12.19 -17.96
C PRO A 161 4.51 -13.45 -17.12
#